data_3486a76a48eae44b5db59852c0a258b4
#
_entry.id   3486a76a48eae44b5db59852c0a258b4
#
_cell.length_a   1.000
_cell.length_b   1.000
_cell.length_c   1.000
_cell.angle_alpha   90.00
_cell.angle_beta   90.00
_cell.angle_gamma   90.00
#
_symmetry.space_group_name_H-M   'P 1'
#
loop_
_entity.id
_entity.type
_entity.pdbx_description
1 polymer ?
#
loop_
_entity_poly.entity_id
_entity_poly.type
_entity_poly.pdbx_seq_one_letter_code
_entity_poly.pdbx_strand_id
1 'polypeptide(L)'
;SLNLIGGAAYRKQRAPGTLGQDVDVVGGEVKRDFDINPYSYASNTSRVLDPSATYVANYAPFNIFNELNNNYIDLNTLDARFQLELKYKPVKGLELSLLGAFKYMASTQEHFVKDESNQALAYRAMSNGIIRDANKYLYKDPNNPYVLPMTVLPYGGLYHKGDNRMSDYDIRATANYSHTFADKHIMNLFGGMELTSIERQRNAFEGAGLRYDAGMVPFYIYQYF
;
A
#
# COMPACT_ATOMS: atom_id res chain seq x y z
N SER A 1 -18.98 27.66 -25.94
CA SER A 1 -18.88 27.61 -24.47
C SER A 1 -17.63 26.87 -24.05
N LEU A 2 -17.06 27.27 -22.95
CA LEU A 2 -15.90 26.64 -22.31
C LEU A 2 -16.32 26.23 -20.90
N ASN A 3 -16.06 24.99 -20.55
CA ASN A 3 -16.32 24.46 -19.22
C ASN A 3 -15.03 23.82 -18.68
N LEU A 4 -14.62 24.22 -17.48
CA LEU A 4 -13.45 23.71 -16.80
C LEU A 4 -13.89 23.13 -15.45
N ILE A 5 -13.51 21.88 -15.19
CA ILE A 5 -13.77 21.20 -13.93
C ILE A 5 -12.43 20.68 -13.40
N GLY A 6 -12.13 20.97 -12.14
CA GLY A 6 -10.93 20.49 -11.50
C GLY A 6 -11.20 20.10 -10.06
N GLY A 7 -10.49 19.11 -9.58
CA GLY A 7 -10.55 18.65 -8.21
C GLY A 7 -9.29 17.93 -7.81
N ALA A 8 -8.87 18.11 -6.55
CA ALA A 8 -7.79 17.35 -5.97
C ALA A 8 -8.18 16.93 -4.54
N ALA A 9 -7.85 15.71 -4.17
CA ALA A 9 -8.06 15.16 -2.84
C ALA A 9 -6.77 14.53 -2.35
N TYR A 10 -6.35 14.88 -1.15
CA TYR A 10 -5.25 14.24 -0.44
C TYR A 10 -5.78 13.61 0.84
N ARG A 11 -5.43 12.35 1.06
CA ARG A 11 -5.84 11.58 2.22
C ARG A 11 -4.63 10.92 2.85
N LYS A 12 -4.47 11.11 4.15
CA LYS A 12 -3.49 10.41 4.97
C LYS A 12 -4.21 9.58 6.02
N GLN A 13 -3.86 8.31 6.12
CA GLN A 13 -4.42 7.39 7.11
C GLN A 13 -3.30 6.61 7.76
N ARG A 14 -3.49 6.30 9.05
CA ARG A 14 -2.67 5.34 9.78
C ARG A 14 -3.55 4.22 10.29
N ALA A 15 -3.11 3.00 10.10
CA ALA A 15 -3.71 1.79 10.61
C ALA A 15 -2.68 1.00 11.43
N PRO A 16 -3.12 0.17 12.38
CA PRO A 16 -2.26 -0.83 12.99
C PRO A 16 -1.62 -1.71 11.92
N GLY A 17 -0.37 -2.10 12.14
CA GLY A 17 0.28 -3.06 11.28
C GLY A 17 -0.28 -4.48 11.44
N THR A 18 0.22 -5.40 10.65
CA THR A 18 -0.14 -6.81 10.74
C THR A 18 1.04 -7.60 11.30
N LEU A 19 0.76 -8.50 12.23
CA LEU A 19 1.68 -9.54 12.67
C LEU A 19 1.38 -10.81 11.86
N GLY A 20 1.68 -10.76 10.57
CA GLY A 20 1.52 -11.93 9.71
C GLY A 20 2.63 -12.94 9.97
N GLN A 21 2.33 -14.06 10.59
CA GLN A 21 3.08 -15.28 10.43
C GLN A 21 2.36 -16.15 9.40
N ASP A 22 2.99 -16.37 8.26
CA ASP A 22 2.60 -17.48 7.40
C ASP A 22 3.03 -18.77 8.09
N VAL A 23 2.13 -19.36 8.84
CA VAL A 23 2.29 -20.71 9.35
C VAL A 23 1.98 -21.67 8.22
N ASP A 24 2.81 -22.67 8.05
CA ASP A 24 2.66 -23.70 7.01
C ASP A 24 1.29 -24.38 7.12
N VAL A 25 0.44 -24.13 6.14
CA VAL A 25 -0.91 -24.70 6.03
C VAL A 25 -0.85 -26.24 5.86
N VAL A 26 0.28 -26.78 5.41
CA VAL A 26 0.48 -28.22 5.18
C VAL A 26 0.62 -29.00 6.49
N GLY A 27 1.13 -28.34 7.53
CA GLY A 27 1.28 -28.93 8.86
C GLY A 27 0.02 -28.97 9.71
N GLY A 28 -1.10 -28.40 9.25
CA GLY A 28 -2.36 -28.35 10.02
C GLY A 28 -2.33 -27.38 11.20
N GLU A 29 -1.35 -26.49 11.28
CA GLU A 29 -1.26 -25.50 12.33
C GLU A 29 -2.13 -24.28 12.02
N VAL A 30 -2.93 -23.88 12.98
CA VAL A 30 -3.83 -22.72 12.89
C VAL A 30 -2.98 -21.46 12.77
N LYS A 31 -3.19 -20.70 11.70
CA LYS A 31 -2.66 -19.34 11.53
C LYS A 31 -3.08 -18.50 12.73
N ARG A 32 -2.13 -18.14 13.59
CA ARG A 32 -2.37 -17.23 14.71
C ARG A 32 -1.99 -15.83 14.27
N ASP A 33 -2.95 -15.12 13.72
CA ASP A 33 -2.81 -13.69 13.52
C ASP A 33 -2.94 -13.00 14.89
N PHE A 34 -1.85 -12.45 15.38
CA PHE A 34 -1.92 -11.52 16.50
C PHE A 34 -2.53 -10.22 15.99
N ASP A 35 -3.73 -9.95 16.44
CA ASP A 35 -4.43 -8.74 16.04
C ASP A 35 -4.00 -7.58 16.94
N ILE A 36 -3.28 -6.64 16.36
CA ILE A 36 -2.92 -5.37 16.99
C ILE A 36 -3.97 -4.27 16.70
N ASN A 37 -5.09 -4.62 16.07
CA ASN A 37 -6.24 -3.73 15.98
C ASN A 37 -6.84 -3.54 17.37
N PRO A 38 -6.96 -2.29 17.90
CA PRO A 38 -7.44 -2.05 19.26
C PRO A 38 -8.81 -2.61 19.53
N TYR A 39 -9.72 -2.61 18.55
CA TYR A 39 -11.07 -3.14 18.71
C TYR A 39 -11.07 -4.67 18.83
N SER A 40 -10.41 -5.35 17.93
CA SER A 40 -10.27 -6.82 17.97
C SER A 40 -9.52 -7.26 19.22
N TYR A 41 -8.45 -6.58 19.58
CA TYR A 41 -7.70 -6.83 20.80
C TYR A 41 -8.62 -6.75 22.03
N ALA A 42 -9.38 -5.67 22.16
CA ALA A 42 -10.29 -5.48 23.29
C ALA A 42 -11.44 -6.51 23.32
N SER A 43 -11.90 -6.96 22.15
CA SER A 43 -12.97 -7.96 22.04
C SER A 43 -12.52 -9.38 22.37
N ASN A 44 -11.28 -9.72 22.06
CA ASN A 44 -10.75 -11.07 22.15
C ASN A 44 -9.81 -11.29 23.35
N THR A 45 -9.49 -10.22 24.08
CA THR A 45 -8.61 -10.30 25.26
C THR A 45 -9.42 -10.33 26.54
N SER A 46 -8.93 -11.06 27.53
CA SER A 46 -9.56 -11.13 28.86
C SER A 46 -9.61 -9.73 29.49
N ARG A 47 -10.78 -9.40 30.07
CA ARG A 47 -10.98 -8.13 30.78
C ARG A 47 -10.15 -7.99 32.05
N VAL A 48 -9.55 -9.07 32.52
CA VAL A 48 -8.66 -9.09 33.71
C VAL A 48 -7.22 -8.76 33.33
N LEU A 49 -6.88 -8.82 32.05
CA LEU A 49 -5.56 -8.50 31.56
C LEU A 49 -5.38 -6.97 31.52
N ASP A 50 -4.36 -6.49 32.21
CA ASP A 50 -3.96 -5.10 32.12
C ASP A 50 -3.33 -4.82 30.74
N PRO A 51 -3.92 -3.96 29.90
CA PRO A 51 -3.38 -3.66 28.57
C PRO A 51 -2.01 -2.94 28.61
N SER A 52 -1.63 -2.38 29.77
CA SER A 52 -0.30 -1.79 29.95
C SER A 52 0.78 -2.82 30.30
N ALA A 53 0.37 -4.01 30.74
CA ALA A 53 1.32 -5.07 31.08
C ALA A 53 1.94 -5.68 29.82
N THR A 54 3.22 -6.03 29.94
CA THR A 54 3.94 -6.80 28.92
C THR A 54 3.84 -8.28 29.24
N TYR A 55 3.43 -9.07 28.27
CA TYR A 55 3.37 -10.53 28.36
C TYR A 55 4.00 -11.17 27.11
N VAL A 56 4.17 -12.47 27.10
CA VAL A 56 4.71 -13.18 25.95
C VAL A 56 3.58 -13.58 24.99
N ALA A 57 3.65 -13.08 23.78
CA ALA A 57 2.77 -13.48 22.68
C ALA A 57 3.62 -13.56 21.41
N ASN A 58 3.25 -14.42 20.47
CA ASN A 58 4.01 -14.60 19.26
C ASN A 58 5.53 -14.81 19.53
N TYR A 59 5.83 -15.59 20.58
CA TYR A 59 7.18 -15.96 21.03
C TYR A 59 8.10 -14.81 21.47
N ALA A 60 7.58 -13.62 21.62
CA ALA A 60 8.33 -12.42 22.03
C ALA A 60 7.51 -11.56 23.00
N PRO A 61 8.12 -10.58 23.68
CA PRO A 61 7.39 -9.60 24.47
C PRO A 61 6.32 -8.88 23.64
N PHE A 62 5.13 -8.76 24.19
CA PHE A 62 4.00 -8.10 23.57
C PHE A 62 3.34 -7.14 24.54
N ASN A 63 3.06 -5.94 24.07
CA ASN A 63 2.24 -4.94 24.73
C ASN A 63 1.47 -4.18 23.64
N ILE A 64 0.15 -4.09 23.74
CA ILE A 64 -0.68 -3.49 22.71
C ILE A 64 -0.32 -2.03 22.42
N PHE A 65 -0.02 -1.24 23.44
CA PHE A 65 0.35 0.17 23.26
C PHE A 65 1.73 0.31 22.58
N ASN A 66 2.65 -0.59 22.93
CA ASN A 66 3.94 -0.67 22.26
C ASN A 66 3.78 -1.03 20.77
N GLU A 67 2.95 -2.01 20.47
CA GLU A 67 2.70 -2.43 19.08
C GLU A 67 2.07 -1.32 18.25
N LEU A 68 1.06 -0.62 18.75
CA LEU A 68 0.43 0.50 18.05
C LEU A 68 1.42 1.62 17.68
N ASN A 69 2.50 1.78 18.44
CA ASN A 69 3.54 2.78 18.18
C ASN A 69 4.68 2.26 17.30
N ASN A 70 4.92 0.96 17.30
CA ASN A 70 6.08 0.36 16.68
C ASN A 70 5.76 -0.55 15.49
N ASN A 71 4.48 -0.88 15.26
CA ASN A 71 4.04 -1.65 14.11
C ASN A 71 2.77 -1.03 13.53
N TYR A 72 2.90 -0.25 12.47
CA TYR A 72 1.79 0.47 11.86
C TYR A 72 1.98 0.66 10.35
N ILE A 73 0.86 0.90 9.68
CA ILE A 73 0.82 1.15 8.24
C ILE A 73 0.33 2.57 8.01
N ASP A 74 1.13 3.37 7.32
CA ASP A 74 0.75 4.68 6.79
C ASP A 74 0.32 4.54 5.33
N LEU A 75 -0.86 5.07 5.01
CA LEU A 75 -1.42 5.13 3.66
C LEU A 75 -1.63 6.59 3.27
N ASN A 76 -0.92 7.01 2.22
CA ASN A 76 -1.05 8.33 1.63
C ASN A 76 -1.65 8.18 0.23
N THR A 77 -2.74 8.88 -0.05
CA THR A 77 -3.41 8.83 -1.35
C THR A 77 -3.62 10.24 -1.87
N LEU A 78 -3.22 10.47 -3.11
CA LEU A 78 -3.49 11.68 -3.88
C LEU A 78 -4.35 11.32 -5.09
N ASP A 79 -5.45 12.01 -5.29
CA ASP A 79 -6.30 11.94 -6.48
C ASP A 79 -6.45 13.36 -7.03
N ALA A 80 -6.07 13.58 -8.28
CA ALA A 80 -6.22 14.86 -8.96
C ALA A 80 -6.89 14.63 -10.33
N ARG A 81 -7.89 15.45 -10.65
CA ARG A 81 -8.67 15.36 -11.88
C ARG A 81 -8.86 16.73 -12.47
N PHE A 82 -8.69 16.83 -13.78
CA PHE A 82 -8.98 18.02 -14.57
C PHE A 82 -9.74 17.61 -15.80
N GLN A 83 -10.75 18.37 -16.13
CA GLN A 83 -11.55 18.20 -17.34
C GLN A 83 -11.81 19.55 -17.97
N LEU A 84 -11.57 19.63 -19.27
CA LEU A 84 -11.82 20.79 -20.09
C LEU A 84 -12.81 20.37 -21.20
N GLU A 85 -13.90 21.08 -21.34
CA GLU A 85 -14.87 20.90 -22.42
C GLU A 85 -15.01 22.21 -23.19
N LEU A 86 -14.78 22.15 -24.49
CA LEU A 86 -14.98 23.24 -25.43
C LEU A 86 -16.07 22.86 -26.42
N LYS A 87 -17.14 23.66 -26.48
CA LYS A 87 -18.19 23.54 -27.48
C LYS A 87 -18.18 24.77 -28.38
N TYR A 88 -18.13 24.54 -29.68
CA TYR A 88 -18.08 25.57 -30.71
C TYR A 88 -19.13 25.32 -31.79
N LYS A 89 -19.89 26.33 -32.13
CA LYS A 89 -20.95 26.32 -33.15
C LYS A 89 -20.58 27.30 -34.26
N PRO A 90 -19.78 26.88 -35.27
CA PRO A 90 -19.31 27.77 -36.33
C PRO A 90 -20.43 28.21 -37.27
N VAL A 91 -21.39 27.34 -37.54
CA VAL A 91 -22.54 27.61 -38.42
C VAL A 91 -23.80 27.00 -37.83
N LYS A 92 -24.97 27.44 -38.29
CA LYS A 92 -26.26 26.87 -37.87
C LYS A 92 -26.28 25.38 -38.21
N GLY A 93 -26.62 24.57 -37.20
CA GLY A 93 -26.70 23.11 -37.33
C GLY A 93 -25.42 22.35 -37.06
N LEU A 94 -24.22 22.96 -37.03
CA LEU A 94 -22.98 22.30 -36.73
C LEU A 94 -22.52 22.62 -35.30
N GLU A 95 -22.35 21.59 -34.51
CA GLU A 95 -21.74 21.66 -33.17
C GLU A 95 -20.49 20.79 -33.11
N LEU A 96 -19.37 21.41 -32.78
CA LEU A 96 -18.11 20.76 -32.51
C LEU A 96 -17.87 20.74 -31.00
N SER A 97 -17.52 19.60 -30.46
CA SER A 97 -17.18 19.46 -29.05
C SER A 97 -15.80 18.79 -28.92
N LEU A 98 -14.96 19.39 -28.09
CA LEU A 98 -13.68 18.84 -27.68
C LEU A 98 -13.70 18.72 -26.17
N LEU A 99 -13.45 17.51 -25.69
CA LEU A 99 -13.30 17.20 -24.27
C LEU A 99 -11.90 16.66 -24.05
N GLY A 100 -11.19 17.25 -23.11
CA GLY A 100 -9.92 16.75 -22.60
C GLY A 100 -10.04 16.46 -21.12
N ALA A 101 -9.64 15.30 -20.68
CA ALA A 101 -9.60 14.93 -19.27
C ALA A 101 -8.22 14.39 -18.90
N PHE A 102 -7.79 14.74 -17.71
CA PHE A 102 -6.56 14.23 -17.10
C PHE A 102 -6.86 13.80 -15.68
N LYS A 103 -6.42 12.58 -15.33
CA LYS A 103 -6.51 12.05 -13.99
C LYS A 103 -5.15 11.54 -13.54
N TYR A 104 -4.75 11.95 -12.36
CA TYR A 104 -3.55 11.47 -11.68
C TYR A 104 -3.91 10.90 -10.33
N MET A 105 -3.50 9.67 -10.09
CA MET A 105 -3.62 9.02 -8.79
C MET A 105 -2.25 8.54 -8.33
N ALA A 106 -1.92 8.83 -7.08
CA ALA A 106 -0.76 8.27 -6.40
C ALA A 106 -1.17 7.71 -5.04
N SER A 107 -0.75 6.50 -4.74
CA SER A 107 -0.99 5.84 -3.46
C SER A 107 0.32 5.24 -2.96
N THR A 108 0.75 5.68 -1.78
CA THR A 108 1.93 5.13 -1.09
C THR A 108 1.46 4.46 0.18
N GLN A 109 1.78 3.18 0.31
CA GLN A 109 1.58 2.40 1.52
C GLN A 109 2.94 2.09 2.14
N GLU A 110 3.12 2.44 3.40
CA GLU A 110 4.36 2.23 4.15
C GLU A 110 4.06 1.45 5.42
N HIS A 111 4.64 0.27 5.58
CA HIS A 111 4.54 -0.54 6.78
C HIS A 111 5.83 -0.44 7.57
N PHE A 112 5.72 0.11 8.76
CA PHE A 112 6.82 0.31 9.70
C PHE A 112 6.74 -0.76 10.79
N VAL A 113 7.74 -1.61 10.87
CA VAL A 113 7.94 -2.60 11.93
C VAL A 113 9.24 -2.24 12.63
N LYS A 114 9.14 -1.42 13.69
CA LYS A 114 10.31 -0.88 14.38
C LYS A 114 10.98 -1.92 15.26
N ASP A 115 12.16 -1.59 15.71
CA ASP A 115 13.09 -2.45 16.47
C ASP A 115 12.47 -3.12 17.70
N GLU A 116 11.60 -2.42 18.41
CA GLU A 116 10.97 -2.88 19.64
C GLU A 116 9.58 -3.47 19.43
N SER A 117 9.18 -3.66 18.17
CA SER A 117 7.94 -4.38 17.88
C SER A 117 8.07 -5.87 18.19
N ASN A 118 6.97 -6.49 18.57
CA ASN A 118 6.91 -7.92 18.83
C ASN A 118 7.46 -8.74 17.64
N GLN A 119 7.11 -8.38 16.41
CA GLN A 119 7.57 -9.08 15.21
C GLN A 119 9.10 -9.00 15.05
N ALA A 120 9.69 -7.82 15.24
CA ALA A 120 11.14 -7.65 15.14
C ALA A 120 11.87 -8.45 16.26
N LEU A 121 11.33 -8.40 17.48
CA LEU A 121 11.87 -9.14 18.62
C LEU A 121 11.76 -10.66 18.42
N ALA A 122 10.65 -11.16 17.84
CA ALA A 122 10.46 -12.56 17.55
C ALA A 122 11.51 -13.10 16.56
N TYR A 123 11.81 -12.36 15.50
CA TYR A 123 12.87 -12.74 14.56
C TYR A 123 14.28 -12.77 15.18
N ARG A 124 14.52 -11.96 16.20
CA ARG A 124 15.82 -11.96 16.92
C ARG A 124 15.91 -13.05 17.97
N ALA A 125 14.82 -13.33 18.67
CA ALA A 125 14.81 -14.24 19.82
C ALA A 125 15.14 -15.68 19.43
N MET A 126 14.67 -16.17 18.27
CA MET A 126 14.91 -17.50 17.72
C MET A 126 14.78 -18.67 18.72
N SER A 127 14.09 -18.43 19.82
CA SER A 127 13.95 -19.37 20.92
C SER A 127 13.04 -20.56 20.58
N ASN A 128 12.22 -20.41 19.55
CA ASN A 128 11.26 -21.41 19.09
C ASN A 128 11.58 -21.90 17.67
N GLY A 129 11.45 -23.23 17.45
CA GLY A 129 11.70 -23.84 16.14
C GLY A 129 10.82 -23.29 15.03
N ILE A 130 9.56 -22.99 15.33
CA ILE A 130 8.61 -22.49 14.32
C ILE A 130 9.06 -21.14 13.77
N ILE A 131 9.38 -20.16 14.64
CA ILE A 131 9.90 -18.86 14.20
C ILE A 131 11.24 -19.02 13.51
N ARG A 132 12.13 -19.83 14.08
CA ARG A 132 13.44 -20.08 13.50
C ARG A 132 13.36 -20.64 12.09
N ASP A 133 12.48 -21.60 11.86
CA ASP A 133 12.35 -22.24 10.55
C ASP A 133 11.69 -21.34 9.50
N ALA A 134 10.83 -20.43 9.92
CA ALA A 134 10.21 -19.41 9.07
C ALA A 134 11.07 -18.14 8.89
N ASN A 135 12.16 -17.99 9.65
CA ASN A 135 12.97 -16.78 9.63
C ASN A 135 13.97 -16.79 8.46
N LYS A 136 13.66 -16.00 7.42
CA LYS A 136 14.54 -15.82 6.25
C LYS A 136 15.84 -15.04 6.55
N TYR A 137 15.96 -14.46 7.73
CA TYR A 137 17.13 -13.68 8.17
C TYR A 137 18.08 -14.50 9.04
N LEU A 138 18.15 -15.79 8.82
CA LEU A 138 19.07 -16.68 9.53
C LEU A 138 20.25 -17.06 8.66
N TYR A 139 21.43 -16.97 9.25
CA TYR A 139 22.64 -17.58 8.74
C TYR A 139 22.81 -19.00 9.35
N LYS A 140 23.00 -19.98 8.48
CA LYS A 140 23.38 -21.35 8.84
C LYS A 140 24.80 -21.58 8.35
N ASP A 141 25.71 -21.92 9.26
CA ASP A 141 27.10 -22.21 8.88
C ASP A 141 27.16 -23.48 7.99
N PRO A 142 27.58 -23.35 6.72
CA PRO A 142 27.68 -24.51 5.81
C PRO A 142 28.72 -25.53 6.23
N ASN A 143 29.72 -25.10 7.02
CA ASN A 143 30.79 -25.98 7.49
C ASN A 143 30.45 -26.70 8.81
N ASN A 144 29.40 -26.23 9.50
CA ASN A 144 28.99 -26.84 10.78
C ASN A 144 27.45 -26.89 10.90
N PRO A 145 26.80 -27.89 10.30
CA PRO A 145 25.34 -27.99 10.26
C PRO A 145 24.69 -28.26 11.63
N TYR A 146 25.47 -28.58 12.65
CA TYR A 146 24.98 -28.88 14.00
C TYR A 146 24.91 -27.65 14.89
N VAL A 147 25.50 -26.51 14.47
CA VAL A 147 25.39 -25.24 15.20
C VAL A 147 24.02 -24.61 14.96
N LEU A 148 23.44 -24.07 16.02
CA LEU A 148 22.18 -23.33 15.91
C LEU A 148 22.36 -22.12 14.97
N PRO A 149 21.40 -21.87 14.07
CA PRO A 149 21.45 -20.70 13.20
C PRO A 149 21.43 -19.40 14.00
N MET A 150 22.09 -18.38 13.48
CA MET A 150 22.15 -17.04 14.07
C MET A 150 21.38 -16.04 13.23
N THR A 151 20.78 -15.04 13.86
CA THR A 151 20.18 -13.95 13.10
C THR A 151 21.25 -13.06 12.44
N VAL A 152 21.04 -12.73 11.16
CA VAL A 152 21.88 -11.77 10.46
C VAL A 152 21.45 -10.32 10.75
N LEU A 153 20.30 -10.14 11.42
CA LEU A 153 19.71 -8.85 11.79
C LEU A 153 19.68 -8.67 13.31
N PRO A 154 20.83 -8.45 13.96
CA PRO A 154 20.89 -8.34 15.43
C PRO A 154 20.17 -7.06 15.93
N TYR A 155 20.05 -6.06 15.08
CA TYR A 155 19.38 -4.78 15.35
C TYR A 155 18.49 -4.39 14.21
N GLY A 156 17.62 -3.39 14.47
CA GLY A 156 16.77 -2.78 13.46
C GLY A 156 15.46 -3.52 13.27
N GLY A 157 14.56 -2.87 12.58
CA GLY A 157 13.25 -3.37 12.25
C GLY A 157 13.12 -3.69 10.77
N LEU A 158 11.87 -3.79 10.32
CA LEU A 158 11.51 -4.06 8.93
C LEU A 158 10.73 -2.88 8.36
N TYR A 159 10.85 -2.68 7.07
CA TYR A 159 10.11 -1.64 6.36
C TYR A 159 9.65 -2.16 5.00
N HIS A 160 8.37 -2.01 4.72
CA HIS A 160 7.80 -2.35 3.42
C HIS A 160 7.13 -1.12 2.84
N LYS A 161 7.45 -0.80 1.61
CA LYS A 161 6.87 0.32 0.88
C LYS A 161 6.30 -0.16 -0.44
N GLY A 162 5.07 0.24 -0.72
CA GLY A 162 4.41 0.06 -2.01
C GLY A 162 3.97 1.41 -2.57
N ASP A 163 4.46 1.78 -3.74
CA ASP A 163 4.02 2.96 -4.47
C ASP A 163 3.24 2.52 -5.70
N ASN A 164 2.03 3.06 -5.86
CA ASN A 164 1.22 2.88 -7.05
C ASN A 164 0.91 4.27 -7.62
N ARG A 165 1.16 4.44 -8.92
CA ARG A 165 0.85 5.67 -9.66
C ARG A 165 0.04 5.32 -10.89
N MET A 166 -0.91 6.18 -11.23
CA MET A 166 -1.71 6.09 -12.43
C MET A 166 -1.86 7.48 -13.02
N SER A 167 -1.56 7.63 -14.29
CA SER A 167 -1.91 8.79 -15.09
C SER A 167 -2.82 8.35 -16.23
N ASP A 168 -3.89 9.08 -16.42
CA ASP A 168 -4.93 8.79 -17.41
C ASP A 168 -5.22 10.08 -18.18
N TYR A 169 -5.13 9.98 -19.52
CA TYR A 169 -5.44 11.05 -20.45
C TYR A 169 -6.57 10.59 -21.36
N ASP A 170 -7.60 11.37 -21.44
CA ASP A 170 -8.71 11.15 -22.35
C ASP A 170 -8.94 12.41 -23.19
N ILE A 171 -8.94 12.24 -24.51
CA ILE A 171 -9.27 13.33 -25.46
C ILE A 171 -10.35 12.82 -26.36
N ARG A 172 -11.48 13.51 -26.38
CA ARG A 172 -12.64 13.19 -27.22
C ARG A 172 -13.02 14.39 -28.07
N ALA A 173 -13.07 14.20 -29.35
CA ALA A 173 -13.57 15.16 -30.31
C ALA A 173 -14.84 14.62 -30.96
N THR A 174 -15.90 15.43 -30.99
CA THR A 174 -17.16 15.07 -31.66
C THR A 174 -17.65 16.20 -32.53
N ALA A 175 -18.29 15.84 -33.65
CA ALA A 175 -18.96 16.76 -34.53
C ALA A 175 -20.40 16.28 -34.73
N ASN A 176 -21.36 17.16 -34.52
CA ASN A 176 -22.76 16.89 -34.73
C ASN A 176 -23.31 17.93 -35.72
N TYR A 177 -23.86 17.49 -36.83
CA TYR A 177 -24.50 18.34 -37.82
C TYR A 177 -25.97 17.97 -37.97
N SER A 178 -26.86 18.93 -37.78
CA SER A 178 -28.29 18.79 -37.94
C SER A 178 -28.81 19.86 -38.88
N HIS A 179 -29.45 19.47 -39.96
CA HIS A 179 -30.01 20.37 -40.93
C HIS A 179 -31.37 19.88 -41.43
N THR A 180 -32.30 20.82 -41.63
CA THR A 180 -33.62 20.54 -42.21
C THR A 180 -33.67 21.09 -43.62
N PHE A 181 -33.88 20.21 -44.59
CA PHE A 181 -34.00 20.53 -46.00
C PHE A 181 -35.47 20.66 -46.38
N ALA A 182 -35.82 21.72 -47.11
CA ALA A 182 -37.17 21.95 -47.66
C ALA A 182 -38.30 21.81 -46.62
N ASP A 183 -38.03 22.10 -45.34
CA ASP A 183 -38.96 22.02 -44.20
C ASP A 183 -39.58 20.62 -43.97
N LYS A 184 -39.07 19.60 -44.65
CA LYS A 184 -39.61 18.21 -44.61
C LYS A 184 -38.58 17.13 -44.31
N HIS A 185 -37.32 17.36 -44.65
CA HIS A 185 -36.26 16.34 -44.49
C HIS A 185 -35.26 16.77 -43.45
N ILE A 186 -35.16 16.02 -42.35
CA ILE A 186 -34.20 16.26 -41.28
C ILE A 186 -33.03 15.32 -41.48
N MET A 187 -31.83 15.85 -41.61
CA MET A 187 -30.59 15.10 -41.66
C MET A 187 -29.78 15.34 -40.40
N ASN A 188 -29.39 14.27 -39.72
CA ASN A 188 -28.49 14.31 -38.56
C ASN A 188 -27.26 13.46 -38.87
N LEU A 189 -26.08 14.10 -38.80
CA LEU A 189 -24.80 13.44 -38.96
C LEU A 189 -24.01 13.57 -37.66
N PHE A 190 -23.49 12.48 -37.20
CA PHE A 190 -22.63 12.43 -36.03
C PHE A 190 -21.32 11.72 -36.38
N GLY A 191 -20.19 12.30 -35.93
CA GLY A 191 -18.87 11.70 -36.02
C GLY A 191 -18.08 12.03 -34.79
N GLY A 192 -17.22 11.11 -34.34
CA GLY A 192 -16.40 11.31 -33.19
C GLY A 192 -15.13 10.48 -33.19
N MET A 193 -14.15 10.95 -32.47
CA MET A 193 -12.89 10.30 -32.20
C MET A 193 -12.57 10.41 -30.72
N GLU A 194 -12.04 9.32 -30.16
CA GLU A 194 -11.59 9.24 -28.79
C GLU A 194 -10.19 8.65 -28.72
N LEU A 195 -9.34 9.26 -27.90
CA LEU A 195 -7.99 8.82 -27.59
C LEU A 195 -7.89 8.72 -26.09
N THR A 196 -7.59 7.53 -25.59
CA THR A 196 -7.37 7.25 -24.18
C THR A 196 -5.99 6.64 -23.98
N SER A 197 -5.24 7.15 -23.01
CA SER A 197 -3.95 6.60 -22.60
C SER A 197 -3.91 6.46 -21.10
N ILE A 198 -3.67 5.24 -20.62
CA ILE A 198 -3.57 4.92 -19.21
C ILE A 198 -2.20 4.32 -18.93
N GLU A 199 -1.42 5.02 -18.11
CA GLU A 199 -0.14 4.55 -17.63
C GLU A 199 -0.26 4.18 -16.15
N ARG A 200 0.24 2.99 -15.80
CA ARG A 200 0.26 2.51 -14.42
C ARG A 200 1.67 2.08 -14.05
N GLN A 201 2.16 2.60 -12.95
CA GLN A 201 3.44 2.26 -12.39
C GLN A 201 3.26 1.71 -10.98
N ARG A 202 3.93 0.60 -10.70
CA ARG A 202 4.00 0.01 -9.37
C ARG A 202 5.44 -0.22 -8.97
N ASN A 203 5.83 0.29 -7.81
CA ASN A 203 7.13 0.06 -7.20
C ASN A 203 6.92 -0.55 -5.82
N ALA A 204 7.77 -1.50 -5.45
CA ALA A 204 7.80 -2.08 -4.12
C ALA A 204 9.24 -2.06 -3.61
N PHE A 205 9.39 -1.78 -2.33
CA PHE A 205 10.66 -1.80 -1.62
C PHE A 205 10.49 -2.52 -0.29
N GLU A 206 11.42 -3.40 0.02
CA GLU A 206 11.51 -4.08 1.31
C GLU A 206 12.89 -3.80 1.90
N GLY A 207 12.91 -3.33 3.13
CA GLY A 207 14.11 -3.08 3.91
C GLY A 207 14.10 -3.90 5.20
N ALA A 208 15.23 -4.46 5.54
CA ALA A 208 15.41 -5.21 6.77
C ALA A 208 16.61 -4.67 7.55
N GLY A 209 16.58 -4.81 8.86
CA GLY A 209 17.64 -4.30 9.74
C GLY A 209 17.72 -2.78 9.81
N LEU A 210 16.60 -2.07 9.60
CA LEU A 210 16.58 -0.61 9.58
C LEU A 210 16.56 -0.07 11.01
N ARG A 211 17.54 0.75 11.32
CA ARG A 211 17.60 1.49 12.58
C ARG A 211 16.77 2.76 12.50
N TYR A 212 15.60 2.71 13.10
CA TYR A 212 14.66 3.84 13.10
C TYR A 212 15.14 5.02 13.97
N ASP A 213 15.89 4.75 15.03
CA ASP A 213 16.54 5.73 15.89
C ASP A 213 17.65 6.53 15.18
N ALA A 214 18.27 5.93 14.16
CA ALA A 214 19.35 6.50 13.37
C ALA A 214 18.92 6.96 11.96
N GLY A 215 17.61 7.24 11.74
CA GLY A 215 17.11 7.72 10.46
C GLY A 215 16.92 6.64 9.42
N MET A 216 16.51 5.44 9.81
CA MET A 216 16.26 4.29 8.94
C MET A 216 17.49 3.79 8.19
N VAL A 217 18.68 3.93 8.78
CA VAL A 217 19.91 3.37 8.22
C VAL A 217 19.89 1.85 8.37
N PRO A 218 20.13 1.08 7.29
CA PRO A 218 20.20 -0.37 7.38
C PRO A 218 21.43 -0.81 8.17
N PHE A 219 21.23 -1.81 9.03
CA PHE A 219 22.29 -2.43 9.80
C PHE A 219 22.19 -3.95 9.69
N TYR A 220 23.20 -4.59 9.11
CA TYR A 220 23.30 -6.04 8.99
C TYR A 220 24.76 -6.49 9.00
N ILE A 221 24.98 -7.76 9.29
CA ILE A 221 26.33 -8.33 9.37
C ILE A 221 26.72 -8.87 8.00
N TYR A 222 27.54 -8.13 7.27
CA TYR A 222 27.94 -8.45 5.88
C TYR A 222 28.54 -9.83 5.69
N GLN A 223 29.27 -10.31 6.70
CA GLN A 223 29.93 -11.62 6.59
C GLN A 223 28.98 -12.80 6.47
N TYR A 224 27.67 -12.56 6.67
CA TYR A 224 26.64 -13.59 6.60
C TYR A 224 25.76 -13.47 5.36
N PHE A 225 26.03 -12.52 4.50
CA PHE A 225 25.43 -12.32 3.18
C PHE A 225 26.44 -12.61 2.10
#